data_fd6afa3f78d9e6108fcf5e0433f859da
#
_entry.id   fd6afa3f78d9e6108fcf5e0433f859da
#
_cell.length_a   1.000
_cell.length_b   1.000
_cell.length_c   1.000
_cell.angle_alpha   90.00
_cell.angle_beta   90.00
_cell.angle_gamma   90.00
#
_symmetry.space_group_name_H-M   'P 1'
#
loop_
_entity.id
_entity.type
_entity.pdbx_description
1 polymer ?
#
loop_
_entity_poly.entity_id
_entity_poly.type
_entity_poly.pdbx_seq_one_letter_code
_entity_poly.pdbx_strand_id
1 'polypeptide(L)'
;MAVCADSAGGSPCWTISIPSRTEATSAVACRRRRPQARVRLRLSDGGEDELSLPISVGKEVARRQADGRLCPVSAKELVLSLRELQEAHAARRVRRLLERRDYSSKELRDKLAADGYWPEVIENGIGRLQEAGLVDDAHYADVFMRSKLCAGWGPSKVEQALARRGIDARCIVGWPDAYLPEGGEAQQAYQVARGRCHGGKDPYAKVVRFLCTRGFALHAAGMAASRLRDEGVI
;
A
#
# COMPACT_ATOMS: atom_id res chain seq x y z
N MET A 1 -30.21 1.47 -19.05
CA MET A 1 -31.15 0.78 -18.15
C MET A 1 -31.60 -0.50 -18.85
N ALA A 2 -31.01 -1.63 -18.51
CA ALA A 2 -31.47 -2.93 -19.00
C ALA A 2 -32.22 -3.58 -17.81
N VAL A 3 -33.54 -3.62 -17.93
CA VAL A 3 -34.43 -4.28 -16.97
C VAL A 3 -34.49 -5.74 -17.39
N CYS A 4 -34.05 -6.66 -16.53
CA CYS A 4 -34.35 -8.08 -16.73
C CYS A 4 -35.89 -8.26 -16.62
N ALA A 5 -36.49 -8.76 -17.68
CA ALA A 5 -37.89 -9.10 -17.69
C ALA A 5 -38.20 -10.19 -16.65
N ASP A 6 -39.32 -10.03 -15.94
CA ASP A 6 -39.90 -11.01 -15.01
C ASP A 6 -40.12 -12.35 -15.73
N SER A 7 -39.21 -13.29 -15.48
CA SER A 7 -39.47 -14.70 -15.78
C SER A 7 -39.88 -15.37 -14.49
N ALA A 8 -41.07 -15.96 -14.49
CA ALA A 8 -41.65 -16.72 -13.39
C ALA A 8 -40.77 -17.94 -13.05
N GLY A 9 -39.82 -17.73 -12.13
CA GLY A 9 -38.85 -18.70 -11.68
C GLY A 9 -37.66 -17.99 -11.08
N GLY A 10 -37.84 -17.39 -9.91
CA GLY A 10 -36.84 -17.13 -8.86
C GLY A 10 -35.45 -16.51 -9.18
N SER A 11 -35.22 -15.94 -10.34
CA SER A 11 -33.93 -15.23 -10.59
C SER A 11 -33.85 -13.95 -9.78
N PRO A 12 -32.77 -13.68 -9.06
CA PRO A 12 -32.65 -12.48 -8.25
C PRO A 12 -32.72 -11.25 -9.16
N CYS A 13 -33.61 -10.32 -8.82
CA CYS A 13 -33.64 -9.03 -9.49
C CYS A 13 -32.46 -8.20 -9.00
N TRP A 14 -31.50 -7.94 -9.87
CA TRP A 14 -30.35 -7.13 -9.53
C TRP A 14 -30.03 -6.11 -10.64
N THR A 15 -29.45 -5.01 -10.24
CA THR A 15 -29.06 -3.93 -11.14
C THR A 15 -27.67 -3.46 -10.82
N ILE A 16 -26.94 -2.99 -11.84
CA ILE A 16 -25.63 -2.40 -11.65
C ILE A 16 -25.64 -0.94 -12.07
N SER A 17 -25.09 -0.07 -11.24
CA SER A 17 -24.85 1.34 -11.52
C SER A 17 -23.34 1.64 -11.49
N ILE A 18 -22.86 2.34 -12.52
CA ILE A 18 -21.47 2.76 -12.64
C ILE A 18 -21.47 4.28 -12.62
N PRO A 19 -20.73 4.92 -11.69
CA PRO A 19 -20.67 6.38 -11.62
C PRO A 19 -20.13 6.96 -12.93
N SER A 20 -20.71 8.06 -13.36
CA SER A 20 -20.25 8.81 -14.53
C SER A 20 -18.84 9.37 -14.34
N ARG A 21 -18.17 9.75 -15.42
CA ARG A 21 -16.81 10.30 -15.35
C ARG A 21 -16.75 11.60 -14.55
N THR A 22 -17.78 12.41 -14.60
CA THR A 22 -17.93 13.67 -13.84
C THR A 22 -18.08 13.43 -12.35
N GLU A 23 -18.93 12.49 -11.93
CA GLU A 23 -19.09 12.08 -10.53
C GLU A 23 -17.81 11.47 -9.97
N ALA A 24 -17.10 10.66 -10.77
CA ALA A 24 -15.82 10.08 -10.43
C ALA A 24 -14.76 11.15 -10.17
N THR A 25 -14.69 12.20 -10.98
CA THR A 25 -13.74 13.30 -10.84
C THR A 25 -14.02 14.14 -9.61
N SER A 26 -15.28 14.45 -9.32
CA SER A 26 -15.71 15.20 -8.14
C SER A 26 -15.40 14.47 -6.84
N ALA A 27 -15.60 13.15 -6.79
CA ALA A 27 -15.28 12.32 -5.61
C ALA A 27 -13.78 12.29 -5.30
N VAL A 28 -12.92 12.28 -6.32
CA VAL A 28 -11.46 12.31 -6.16
C VAL A 28 -10.99 13.68 -5.67
N ALA A 29 -11.58 14.78 -6.16
CA ALA A 29 -11.24 16.15 -5.74
C ALA A 29 -11.52 16.37 -4.25
N CYS A 30 -12.53 15.71 -3.66
CA CYS A 30 -12.87 15.79 -2.24
C CYS A 30 -12.03 14.88 -1.32
N ARG A 31 -10.94 14.26 -1.78
CA ARG A 31 -10.11 13.27 -1.04
C ARG A 31 -10.90 12.12 -0.44
N ARG A 32 -12.10 11.84 -0.95
CA ARG A 32 -12.91 10.68 -0.55
C ARG A 32 -12.44 9.42 -1.27
N ARG A 33 -12.93 8.25 -0.79
CA ARG A 33 -12.66 6.96 -1.44
C ARG A 33 -12.92 7.05 -2.94
N ARG A 34 -12.12 6.30 -3.72
CA ARG A 34 -12.33 6.23 -5.17
C ARG A 34 -13.77 5.85 -5.46
N PRO A 35 -14.38 6.42 -6.50
CA PRO A 35 -15.73 6.09 -6.87
C PRO A 35 -15.85 4.60 -7.19
N GLN A 36 -16.94 3.97 -6.77
CA GLN A 36 -17.18 2.53 -6.88
C GLN A 36 -18.45 2.30 -7.70
N ALA A 37 -18.49 1.19 -8.44
CA ALA A 37 -19.72 0.68 -9.00
C ALA A 37 -20.56 0.05 -7.88
N ARG A 38 -21.88 0.07 -8.02
CA ARG A 38 -22.82 -0.46 -7.05
C ARG A 38 -23.72 -1.48 -7.70
N VAL A 39 -23.82 -2.64 -7.08
CA VAL A 39 -24.78 -3.68 -7.43
C VAL A 39 -25.87 -3.67 -6.38
N ARG A 40 -27.10 -3.36 -6.78
CA ARG A 40 -28.29 -3.48 -5.94
C ARG A 40 -28.95 -4.80 -6.21
N LEU A 41 -29.27 -5.51 -5.16
CA LEU A 41 -29.85 -6.84 -5.17
C LEU A 41 -31.13 -6.79 -4.36
N ARG A 42 -32.25 -7.23 -4.97
CA ARG A 42 -33.51 -7.43 -4.24
C ARG A 42 -33.54 -8.86 -3.73
N LEU A 43 -33.70 -9.01 -2.43
CA LEU A 43 -33.78 -10.28 -1.75
C LEU A 43 -35.23 -10.83 -1.82
N SER A 44 -35.37 -12.14 -1.65
CA SER A 44 -36.68 -12.84 -1.70
C SER A 44 -37.63 -12.44 -0.57
N ASP A 45 -37.12 -11.87 0.52
CA ASP A 45 -37.90 -11.32 1.64
C ASP A 45 -38.36 -9.87 1.42
N GLY A 46 -38.10 -9.30 0.24
CA GLY A 46 -38.41 -7.92 -0.13
C GLY A 46 -37.37 -6.89 0.32
N GLY A 47 -36.30 -7.33 1.01
CA GLY A 47 -35.17 -6.48 1.36
C GLY A 47 -34.32 -6.09 0.14
N GLU A 48 -33.62 -4.98 0.25
CA GLU A 48 -32.61 -4.56 -0.74
C GLU A 48 -31.22 -4.56 -0.10
N ASP A 49 -30.25 -5.13 -0.80
CA ASP A 49 -28.84 -5.10 -0.41
C ASP A 49 -28.01 -4.37 -1.47
N GLU A 50 -26.96 -3.69 -1.05
CA GLU A 50 -26.08 -2.92 -1.95
C GLU A 50 -24.64 -3.35 -1.79
N LEU A 51 -24.05 -3.88 -2.85
CA LEU A 51 -22.67 -4.31 -2.91
C LEU A 51 -21.85 -3.30 -3.70
N SER A 52 -20.76 -2.82 -3.11
CA SER A 52 -19.79 -1.93 -3.78
C SER A 52 -18.67 -2.71 -4.45
N LEU A 53 -18.28 -2.28 -5.64
CA LEU A 53 -17.24 -2.92 -6.45
C LEU A 53 -16.28 -1.89 -7.04
N PRO A 54 -15.01 -2.26 -7.32
CA PRO A 54 -14.14 -1.44 -8.15
C PRO A 54 -14.80 -1.14 -9.51
N ILE A 55 -14.63 0.08 -10.03
CA ILE A 55 -15.23 0.47 -11.33
C ILE A 55 -14.83 -0.50 -12.45
N SER A 56 -13.58 -0.97 -12.44
CA SER A 56 -13.10 -1.91 -13.47
C SER A 56 -13.85 -3.25 -13.43
N VAL A 57 -14.20 -3.72 -12.23
CA VAL A 57 -15.03 -4.93 -12.04
C VAL A 57 -16.46 -4.63 -12.44
N GLY A 58 -17.02 -3.49 -11.99
CA GLY A 58 -18.38 -3.09 -12.36
C GLY A 58 -18.60 -3.01 -13.88
N LYS A 59 -17.63 -2.47 -14.62
CA LYS A 59 -17.69 -2.44 -16.10
C LYS A 59 -17.69 -3.85 -16.71
N GLU A 60 -16.91 -4.76 -16.16
CA GLU A 60 -16.89 -6.16 -16.62
C GLU A 60 -18.21 -6.87 -16.29
N VAL A 61 -18.76 -6.65 -15.09
CA VAL A 61 -20.07 -7.17 -14.69
C VAL A 61 -21.16 -6.67 -15.63
N ALA A 62 -21.22 -5.36 -15.91
CA ALA A 62 -22.21 -4.78 -16.82
C ALA A 62 -22.08 -5.36 -18.24
N ARG A 63 -20.85 -5.55 -18.73
CA ARG A 63 -20.59 -6.17 -20.03
C ARG A 63 -21.07 -7.62 -20.06
N ARG A 64 -20.73 -8.44 -19.05
CA ARG A 64 -21.15 -9.84 -18.98
C ARG A 64 -22.67 -9.99 -18.84
N GLN A 65 -23.32 -9.06 -18.15
CA GLN A 65 -24.78 -9.00 -18.07
C GLN A 65 -25.39 -8.72 -19.44
N ALA A 66 -24.86 -7.76 -20.16
CA ALA A 66 -25.33 -7.40 -21.51
C ALA A 66 -25.11 -8.53 -22.52
N ASP A 67 -24.00 -9.25 -22.41
CA ASP A 67 -23.65 -10.40 -23.26
C ASP A 67 -24.38 -11.70 -22.86
N GLY A 68 -25.23 -11.68 -21.82
CA GLY A 68 -25.89 -12.88 -21.30
C GLY A 68 -24.95 -13.91 -20.67
N ARG A 69 -23.73 -13.51 -20.31
CA ARG A 69 -22.71 -14.39 -19.68
C ARG A 69 -22.77 -14.40 -18.16
N LEU A 70 -23.59 -13.56 -17.57
CA LEU A 70 -23.81 -13.48 -16.13
C LEU A 70 -25.32 -13.52 -15.86
N CYS A 71 -25.83 -14.72 -15.63
CA CYS A 71 -27.24 -15.02 -15.39
C CYS A 71 -27.37 -15.83 -14.09
N PRO A 72 -27.07 -15.24 -12.92
CA PRO A 72 -27.16 -15.95 -11.65
C PRO A 72 -28.61 -16.32 -11.33
N VAL A 73 -28.81 -17.55 -10.88
CA VAL A 73 -30.13 -18.05 -10.45
C VAL A 73 -30.44 -17.75 -8.98
N SER A 74 -29.43 -17.28 -8.22
CA SER A 74 -29.59 -16.91 -6.81
C SER A 74 -28.66 -15.75 -6.42
N ALA A 75 -29.02 -15.07 -5.32
CA ALA A 75 -28.17 -14.05 -4.71
C ALA A 75 -26.76 -14.58 -4.35
N LYS A 76 -26.71 -15.81 -3.83
CA LYS A 76 -25.45 -16.49 -3.48
C LYS A 76 -24.55 -16.69 -4.71
N GLU A 77 -25.12 -17.14 -5.81
CA GLU A 77 -24.39 -17.33 -7.07
C GLU A 77 -23.89 -16.01 -7.65
N LEU A 78 -24.70 -14.96 -7.57
CA LEU A 78 -24.26 -13.62 -7.96
C LEU A 78 -23.04 -13.18 -7.14
N VAL A 79 -23.08 -13.29 -5.81
CA VAL A 79 -21.98 -12.92 -4.92
C VAL A 79 -20.72 -13.73 -5.23
N LEU A 80 -20.84 -15.04 -5.48
CA LEU A 80 -19.71 -15.89 -5.88
C LEU A 80 -19.10 -15.42 -7.20
N SER A 81 -19.93 -15.18 -8.22
CA SER A 81 -19.45 -14.67 -9.52
C SER A 81 -18.77 -13.31 -9.40
N LEU A 82 -19.30 -12.40 -8.55
CA LEU A 82 -18.68 -11.11 -8.29
C LEU A 82 -17.33 -11.26 -7.58
N ARG A 83 -17.20 -12.20 -6.65
CA ARG A 83 -15.93 -12.53 -5.97
C ARG A 83 -14.88 -13.02 -6.95
N GLU A 84 -15.20 -14.01 -7.79
CA GLU A 84 -14.29 -14.53 -8.81
C GLU A 84 -13.80 -13.44 -9.77
N LEU A 85 -14.70 -12.57 -10.21
CA LEU A 85 -14.34 -11.43 -11.05
C LEU A 85 -13.40 -10.46 -10.33
N GLN A 86 -13.65 -10.17 -9.06
CA GLN A 86 -12.77 -9.33 -8.26
C GLN A 86 -11.39 -9.97 -8.09
N GLU A 87 -11.30 -11.27 -7.80
CA GLU A 87 -10.02 -12.00 -7.67
C GLU A 87 -9.20 -11.88 -8.96
N ALA A 88 -9.80 -12.14 -10.12
CA ALA A 88 -9.13 -12.03 -11.41
C ALA A 88 -8.66 -10.58 -11.71
N HIS A 89 -9.46 -9.59 -11.35
CA HIS A 89 -9.10 -8.17 -11.53
C HIS A 89 -8.03 -7.71 -10.53
N ALA A 90 -8.10 -8.15 -9.26
CA ALA A 90 -7.12 -7.86 -8.23
C ALA A 90 -5.75 -8.43 -8.61
N ALA A 91 -5.69 -9.69 -9.07
CA ALA A 91 -4.45 -10.31 -9.53
C ALA A 91 -3.80 -9.52 -10.68
N ARG A 92 -4.58 -9.10 -11.68
CA ARG A 92 -4.09 -8.25 -12.78
C ARG A 92 -3.62 -6.88 -12.28
N ARG A 93 -4.30 -6.32 -11.28
CA ARG A 93 -3.95 -5.04 -10.67
C ARG A 93 -2.62 -5.13 -9.92
N VAL A 94 -2.43 -6.17 -9.10
CA VAL A 94 -1.18 -6.39 -8.36
C VAL A 94 -0.02 -6.63 -9.32
N ARG A 95 -0.19 -7.49 -10.34
CA ARG A 95 0.86 -7.70 -11.35
C ARG A 95 1.37 -6.39 -11.92
N ARG A 96 0.48 -5.50 -12.38
CA ARG A 96 0.85 -4.17 -12.91
C ARG A 96 1.51 -3.25 -11.89
N LEU A 97 1.28 -3.46 -10.59
CA LEU A 97 1.97 -2.71 -9.54
C LEU A 97 3.40 -3.25 -9.38
N LEU A 98 3.57 -4.56 -9.27
CA LEU A 98 4.86 -5.23 -9.08
C LEU A 98 5.79 -5.07 -10.31
N GLU A 99 5.25 -4.91 -11.51
CA GLU A 99 6.04 -4.57 -12.72
C GLU A 99 6.74 -3.20 -12.62
N ARG A 100 6.33 -2.33 -11.71
CA ARG A 100 6.90 -0.98 -11.57
C ARG A 100 7.94 -0.88 -10.46
N ARG A 101 7.70 -1.53 -9.34
CA ARG A 101 8.55 -1.59 -8.15
C ARG A 101 8.05 -2.64 -7.17
N ASP A 102 8.88 -2.97 -6.21
CA ASP A 102 8.46 -3.78 -5.08
C ASP A 102 7.51 -3.01 -4.16
N TYR A 103 6.63 -3.75 -3.52
CA TYR A 103 5.64 -3.26 -2.55
C TYR A 103 5.61 -4.19 -1.35
N SER A 104 5.43 -3.60 -0.15
CA SER A 104 5.08 -4.42 1.01
C SER A 104 3.65 -4.97 0.89
N SER A 105 3.38 -6.05 1.61
CA SER A 105 2.04 -6.65 1.67
C SER A 105 0.99 -5.62 2.10
N LYS A 106 1.30 -4.77 3.10
CA LYS A 106 0.43 -3.69 3.55
C LYS A 106 0.18 -2.64 2.46
N GLU A 107 1.21 -2.19 1.74
CA GLU A 107 1.04 -1.23 0.65
C GLU A 107 0.10 -1.76 -0.45
N LEU A 108 0.16 -3.07 -0.74
CA LEU A 108 -0.74 -3.72 -1.70
C LEU A 108 -2.17 -3.78 -1.15
N ARG A 109 -2.35 -4.18 0.12
CA ARG A 109 -3.66 -4.17 0.79
C ARG A 109 -4.29 -2.78 0.74
N ASP A 110 -3.55 -1.75 1.15
CA ASP A 110 -4.01 -0.36 1.16
C ASP A 110 -4.44 0.12 -0.24
N LYS A 111 -3.70 -0.27 -1.29
CA LYS A 111 -4.04 0.08 -2.67
C LYS A 111 -5.30 -0.63 -3.18
N LEU A 112 -5.43 -1.92 -2.90
CA LEU A 112 -6.62 -2.69 -3.30
C LEU A 112 -7.86 -2.23 -2.51
N ALA A 113 -7.72 -1.94 -1.22
CA ALA A 113 -8.79 -1.38 -0.41
C ALA A 113 -9.23 0.01 -0.91
N ALA A 114 -8.27 0.86 -1.29
CA ALA A 114 -8.55 2.17 -1.90
C ALA A 114 -9.23 2.05 -3.28
N ASP A 115 -8.93 1.00 -4.04
CA ASP A 115 -9.58 0.70 -5.32
C ASP A 115 -11.00 0.11 -5.11
N GLY A 116 -11.36 -0.33 -3.88
CA GLY A 116 -12.68 -0.82 -3.50
C GLY A 116 -12.89 -2.32 -3.63
N TYR A 117 -11.82 -3.11 -3.64
CA TYR A 117 -11.92 -4.57 -3.56
C TYR A 117 -12.41 -5.01 -2.17
N TRP A 118 -13.12 -6.12 -2.12
CA TRP A 118 -13.60 -6.68 -0.88
C TRP A 118 -12.45 -7.19 0.01
N PRO A 119 -12.56 -7.05 1.34
CA PRO A 119 -11.50 -7.46 2.26
C PRO A 119 -11.05 -8.91 2.07
N GLU A 120 -12.01 -9.83 1.91
CA GLU A 120 -11.72 -11.25 1.69
C GLU A 120 -10.93 -11.51 0.40
N VAL A 121 -11.25 -10.78 -0.68
CA VAL A 121 -10.53 -10.88 -1.96
C VAL A 121 -9.10 -10.37 -1.81
N ILE A 122 -8.93 -9.31 -1.03
CA ILE A 122 -7.61 -8.72 -0.74
C ILE A 122 -6.76 -9.72 0.04
N GLU A 123 -7.28 -10.24 1.17
CA GLU A 123 -6.50 -11.12 2.03
C GLU A 123 -6.14 -12.43 1.34
N ASN A 124 -7.10 -13.05 0.66
CA ASN A 124 -6.84 -14.28 -0.12
C ASN A 124 -5.83 -14.03 -1.24
N GLY A 125 -5.94 -12.90 -1.95
CA GLY A 125 -5.03 -12.55 -3.03
C GLY A 125 -3.61 -12.31 -2.54
N ILE A 126 -3.43 -11.55 -1.45
CA ILE A 126 -2.12 -11.27 -0.86
C ILE A 126 -1.52 -12.53 -0.24
N GLY A 127 -2.31 -13.36 0.46
CA GLY A 127 -1.84 -14.63 1.02
C GLY A 127 -1.25 -15.55 -0.05
N ARG A 128 -1.96 -15.75 -1.16
CA ARG A 128 -1.45 -16.53 -2.29
C ARG A 128 -0.14 -15.99 -2.88
N LEU A 129 0.03 -14.66 -2.90
CA LEU A 129 1.26 -14.03 -3.40
C LEU A 129 2.42 -14.22 -2.44
N GLN A 130 2.17 -14.20 -1.14
CA GLN A 130 3.17 -14.48 -0.10
C GLN A 130 3.57 -15.96 -0.13
N GLU A 131 2.62 -16.88 -0.22
CA GLU A 131 2.89 -18.32 -0.37
C GLU A 131 3.70 -18.64 -1.63
N ALA A 132 3.47 -17.91 -2.71
CA ALA A 132 4.22 -18.05 -3.96
C ALA A 132 5.57 -17.31 -3.96
N GLY A 133 5.95 -16.62 -2.86
CA GLY A 133 7.19 -15.84 -2.77
C GLY A 133 7.24 -14.60 -3.66
N LEU A 134 6.11 -14.18 -4.24
CA LEU A 134 6.03 -12.99 -5.08
C LEU A 134 5.92 -11.69 -4.27
N VAL A 135 5.54 -11.78 -3.02
CA VAL A 135 5.51 -10.71 -2.03
C VAL A 135 6.22 -11.22 -0.78
N ASP A 136 7.35 -10.63 -0.46
CA ASP A 136 8.17 -10.96 0.70
C ASP A 136 8.50 -9.68 1.45
N ASP A 137 7.87 -9.48 2.60
CA ASP A 137 8.07 -8.30 3.43
C ASP A 137 9.46 -8.26 4.07
N ALA A 138 10.11 -9.42 4.31
CA ALA A 138 11.46 -9.47 4.86
C ALA A 138 12.49 -9.05 3.80
N HIS A 139 12.38 -9.58 2.59
CA HIS A 139 13.22 -9.17 1.47
C HIS A 139 13.03 -7.67 1.14
N TYR A 140 11.78 -7.22 1.09
CA TYR A 140 11.45 -5.80 0.89
C TYR A 140 12.11 -4.92 1.95
N ALA A 141 12.06 -5.33 3.23
CA ALA A 141 12.65 -4.59 4.32
C ALA A 141 14.19 -4.52 4.20
N ASP A 142 14.86 -5.63 3.89
CA ASP A 142 16.32 -5.68 3.71
C ASP A 142 16.78 -4.69 2.63
N VAL A 143 16.17 -4.76 1.44
CA VAL A 143 16.50 -3.85 0.33
C VAL A 143 16.22 -2.40 0.71
N PHE A 144 15.09 -2.14 1.37
CA PHE A 144 14.71 -0.79 1.81
C PHE A 144 15.69 -0.23 2.83
N MET A 145 16.07 -1.01 3.86
CA MET A 145 17.02 -0.62 4.91
C MET A 145 18.35 -0.23 4.31
N ARG A 146 18.97 -1.11 3.51
CA ARG A 146 20.24 -0.85 2.84
C ARG A 146 20.18 0.41 1.99
N SER A 147 19.16 0.55 1.16
CA SER A 147 18.98 1.72 0.28
C SER A 147 18.85 3.02 1.07
N LYS A 148 18.12 3.04 2.20
CA LYS A 148 17.91 4.26 2.98
C LYS A 148 19.12 4.63 3.84
N LEU A 149 19.80 3.64 4.41
CA LEU A 149 21.05 3.88 5.12
C LEU A 149 22.13 4.43 4.17
N CYS A 150 22.29 3.86 2.97
CA CYS A 150 23.18 4.42 1.93
C CYS A 150 22.80 5.85 1.52
N ALA A 151 21.50 6.19 1.53
CA ALA A 151 21.04 7.55 1.29
C ALA A 151 21.22 8.50 2.50
N GLY A 152 21.90 8.04 3.55
CA GLY A 152 22.22 8.82 4.74
C GLY A 152 21.05 9.02 5.70
N TRP A 153 20.10 8.07 5.75
CA TRP A 153 19.11 8.05 6.81
C TRP A 153 19.67 7.36 8.05
N GLY A 154 19.26 7.85 9.22
CA GLY A 154 19.52 7.17 10.48
C GLY A 154 18.50 6.06 10.75
N PRO A 155 18.83 5.12 11.68
CA PRO A 155 17.99 3.97 12.00
C PRO A 155 16.55 4.32 12.37
N SER A 156 16.33 5.29 13.24
CA SER A 156 14.97 5.69 13.68
C SER A 156 14.06 6.12 12.52
N LYS A 157 14.59 6.81 11.53
CA LYS A 157 13.81 7.23 10.35
C LYS A 157 13.49 6.06 9.44
N VAL A 158 14.41 5.09 9.32
CA VAL A 158 14.20 3.84 8.58
C VAL A 158 13.08 3.03 9.25
N GLU A 159 13.15 2.84 10.56
CA GLU A 159 12.12 2.14 11.35
C GLU A 159 10.74 2.76 11.16
N GLN A 160 10.64 4.08 11.32
CA GLN A 160 9.37 4.79 11.12
C GLN A 160 8.82 4.63 9.69
N ALA A 161 9.71 4.60 8.70
CA ALA A 161 9.31 4.42 7.31
C ALA A 161 8.83 2.99 7.01
N LEU A 162 9.44 1.98 7.62
CA LEU A 162 9.02 0.58 7.55
C LEU A 162 7.71 0.35 8.31
N ALA A 163 7.56 0.92 9.51
CA ALA A 163 6.34 0.81 10.30
C ALA A 163 5.11 1.35 9.53
N ARG A 164 5.25 2.46 8.77
CA ARG A 164 4.19 2.94 7.88
C ARG A 164 3.82 1.94 6.77
N ARG A 165 4.75 1.05 6.42
CA ARG A 165 4.57 -0.02 5.44
C ARG A 165 4.14 -1.35 6.05
N GLY A 166 3.87 -1.34 7.37
CA GLY A 166 3.41 -2.51 8.11
C GLY A 166 4.51 -3.49 8.49
N ILE A 167 5.77 -3.06 8.43
CA ILE A 167 6.92 -3.90 8.77
C ILE A 167 7.58 -3.36 10.04
N ASP A 168 7.70 -4.20 11.07
CA ASP A 168 8.51 -3.88 12.24
C ASP A 168 9.98 -4.21 11.95
N ALA A 169 10.81 -3.18 11.86
CA ALA A 169 12.24 -3.33 11.60
C ALA A 169 12.95 -4.20 12.65
N ARG A 170 12.45 -4.20 13.89
CA ARG A 170 13.01 -4.98 14.99
C ARG A 170 12.86 -6.48 14.83
N CYS A 171 11.92 -6.92 14.00
CA CYS A 171 11.75 -8.32 13.64
C CYS A 171 12.74 -8.79 12.57
N ILE A 172 13.50 -7.88 11.95
CA ILE A 172 14.48 -8.24 10.94
C ILE A 172 15.79 -8.63 11.62
N VAL A 173 16.29 -9.81 11.26
CA VAL A 173 17.50 -10.37 11.85
C VAL A 173 18.70 -9.44 11.63
N GLY A 174 19.42 -9.14 12.71
CA GLY A 174 20.61 -8.31 12.68
C GLY A 174 20.37 -6.80 12.64
N TRP A 175 19.12 -6.35 12.63
CA TRP A 175 18.83 -4.92 12.71
C TRP A 175 19.09 -4.36 14.12
N PRO A 176 19.70 -3.16 14.27
CA PRO A 176 20.32 -2.35 13.20
C PRO A 176 21.79 -2.72 12.91
N ASP A 177 22.45 -3.49 13.78
CA ASP A 177 23.90 -3.62 13.84
C ASP A 177 24.52 -4.23 12.57
N ALA A 178 23.88 -5.23 11.98
CA ALA A 178 24.36 -5.86 10.74
C ALA A 178 24.23 -4.95 9.48
N TYR A 179 23.50 -3.84 9.62
CA TYR A 179 23.26 -2.87 8.53
C TYR A 179 24.10 -1.61 8.66
N LEU A 180 24.72 -1.39 9.82
CA LEU A 180 25.56 -0.24 10.11
C LEU A 180 27.03 -0.57 9.84
N PRO A 181 27.87 0.44 9.54
CA PRO A 181 29.29 0.25 9.39
C PRO A 181 29.93 -0.14 10.74
N GLU A 182 31.17 -0.64 10.67
CA GLU A 182 31.97 -0.84 11.85
C GLU A 182 32.11 0.48 12.62
N GLY A 183 31.83 0.45 13.93
CA GLY A 183 31.66 1.68 14.72
C GLY A 183 30.19 2.17 14.83
N GLY A 184 29.24 1.45 14.23
CA GLY A 184 27.82 1.60 14.46
C GLY A 184 27.20 2.91 13.97
N GLU A 185 26.12 3.33 14.62
CA GLU A 185 25.34 4.50 14.25
C GLU A 185 26.16 5.81 14.29
N ALA A 186 27.08 5.96 15.27
CA ALA A 186 27.89 7.14 15.37
C ALA A 186 28.87 7.29 14.20
N GLN A 187 29.43 6.18 13.74
CA GLN A 187 30.32 6.18 12.57
C GLN A 187 29.55 6.53 11.29
N GLN A 188 28.37 5.99 11.12
CA GLN A 188 27.52 6.35 9.97
C GLN A 188 27.09 7.82 10.02
N ALA A 189 26.71 8.33 11.18
CA ALA A 189 26.37 9.74 11.38
C ALA A 189 27.54 10.65 11.00
N TYR A 190 28.77 10.29 11.43
CA TYR A 190 29.97 11.01 11.06
C TYR A 190 30.22 11.01 9.53
N GLN A 191 30.10 9.86 8.87
CA GLN A 191 30.26 9.76 7.42
C GLN A 191 29.26 10.64 6.66
N VAL A 192 28.00 10.63 7.10
CA VAL A 192 26.91 11.43 6.51
C VAL A 192 27.15 12.94 6.72
N ALA A 193 27.67 13.34 7.86
CA ALA A 193 27.92 14.75 8.17
C ALA A 193 29.21 15.27 7.51
N ARG A 194 30.26 14.46 7.43
CA ARG A 194 31.56 14.85 6.87
C ARG A 194 31.47 15.34 5.42
N GLY A 195 30.59 14.74 4.63
CA GLY A 195 30.39 15.10 3.22
C GLY A 195 29.64 16.42 2.99
N ARG A 196 29.36 17.22 4.05
CA ARG A 196 28.61 18.47 3.97
C ARG A 196 29.38 19.65 4.54
N CYS A 197 29.24 20.83 3.90
CA CYS A 197 29.75 22.07 4.45
C CYS A 197 28.79 22.55 5.59
N HIS A 198 29.34 22.72 6.80
CA HIS A 198 28.60 23.12 7.99
C HIS A 198 28.96 24.54 8.48
N GLY A 199 29.24 25.46 7.58
CA GLY A 199 29.60 26.84 7.94
C GLY A 199 28.47 27.57 8.68
N GLY A 200 28.80 28.58 9.49
CA GLY A 200 27.86 29.44 10.21
C GLY A 200 28.21 29.68 11.66
N LYS A 201 27.31 30.35 12.40
CA LYS A 201 27.56 30.86 13.75
C LYS A 201 27.67 29.76 14.82
N ASP A 202 27.08 28.60 14.63
CA ASP A 202 27.20 27.43 15.51
C ASP A 202 27.16 26.15 14.65
N PRO A 203 28.32 25.74 14.10
CA PRO A 203 28.38 24.57 13.24
C PRO A 203 28.10 23.26 13.98
N TYR A 204 28.47 23.14 15.26
CA TYR A 204 28.20 21.94 16.06
C TYR A 204 26.69 21.68 16.20
N ALA A 205 25.94 22.65 16.69
CA ALA A 205 24.49 22.51 16.85
C ALA A 205 23.78 22.27 15.50
N LYS A 206 24.32 22.85 14.43
CA LYS A 206 23.81 22.66 13.07
C LYS A 206 23.97 21.21 12.58
N VAL A 207 25.13 20.60 12.83
CA VAL A 207 25.41 19.20 12.52
C VAL A 207 24.49 18.28 13.32
N VAL A 208 24.40 18.47 14.64
CA VAL A 208 23.52 17.67 15.50
C VAL A 208 22.06 17.74 15.02
N ARG A 209 21.54 18.95 14.77
CA ARG A 209 20.17 19.12 14.27
C ARG A 209 19.96 18.45 12.93
N PHE A 210 20.89 18.57 12.00
CA PHE A 210 20.85 17.91 10.70
C PHE A 210 20.76 16.39 10.84
N LEU A 211 21.61 15.78 11.68
CA LEU A 211 21.64 14.34 11.89
C LEU A 211 20.37 13.86 12.58
N CYS A 212 19.88 14.57 13.60
CA CYS A 212 18.60 14.24 14.24
C CYS A 212 17.42 14.30 13.25
N THR A 213 17.38 15.27 12.34
CA THR A 213 16.33 15.31 11.29
C THR A 213 16.45 14.17 10.27
N ARG A 214 17.64 13.58 10.15
CA ARG A 214 17.90 12.38 9.37
C ARG A 214 17.51 11.09 10.09
N GLY A 215 17.21 11.16 11.39
CA GLY A 215 16.79 10.03 12.20
C GLY A 215 17.94 9.31 12.92
N PHE A 216 19.06 10.00 13.11
CA PHE A 216 20.12 9.54 14.00
C PHE A 216 19.77 9.88 15.45
N ALA A 217 20.14 9.00 16.38
CA ALA A 217 19.99 9.25 17.81
C ALA A 217 20.83 10.45 18.23
N LEU A 218 20.34 11.21 19.22
CA LEU A 218 21.01 12.42 19.71
C LEU A 218 22.47 12.13 20.16
N HIS A 219 22.67 11.03 20.85
CA HIS A 219 24.01 10.59 21.28
C HIS A 219 24.94 10.35 20.08
N ALA A 220 24.52 9.60 19.08
CA ALA A 220 25.29 9.34 17.88
C ALA A 220 25.59 10.63 17.08
N ALA A 221 24.59 11.52 16.98
CA ALA A 221 24.75 12.82 16.34
C ALA A 221 25.76 13.72 17.10
N GLY A 222 25.74 13.70 18.44
CA GLY A 222 26.68 14.42 19.28
C GLY A 222 28.11 13.89 19.12
N MET A 223 28.31 12.56 19.14
CA MET A 223 29.61 11.95 18.90
C MET A 223 30.19 12.33 17.53
N ALA A 224 29.36 12.25 16.49
CA ALA A 224 29.75 12.64 15.14
C ALA A 224 30.17 14.13 15.06
N ALA A 225 29.39 15.02 15.67
CA ALA A 225 29.69 16.45 15.70
C ALA A 225 30.96 16.77 16.50
N SER A 226 31.17 16.10 17.65
CA SER A 226 32.41 16.24 18.44
C SER A 226 33.63 15.83 17.62
N ARG A 227 33.58 14.69 16.95
CA ARG A 227 34.68 14.22 16.11
C ARG A 227 34.99 15.19 14.95
N LEU A 228 33.97 15.72 14.28
CA LEU A 228 34.20 16.72 13.22
C LEU A 228 34.86 17.99 13.74
N ARG A 229 34.51 18.41 14.97
CA ARG A 229 35.11 19.55 15.64
C ARG A 229 36.60 19.26 15.98
N ASP A 230 36.89 18.07 16.52
CA ASP A 230 38.25 17.67 16.89
C ASP A 230 39.15 17.53 15.66
N GLU A 231 38.59 17.20 14.50
CA GLU A 231 39.25 17.16 13.18
C GLU A 231 39.35 18.57 12.53
N GLY A 232 38.81 19.62 13.12
CA GLY A 232 38.85 20.99 12.59
C GLY A 232 37.97 21.19 11.33
N VAL A 233 37.00 20.33 11.12
CA VAL A 233 36.04 20.43 9.98
C VAL A 233 34.95 21.43 10.27
N ILE A 234 34.61 21.61 11.56
CA ILE A 234 33.56 22.55 12.05
C ILE A 234 34.04 23.34 13.25
#